data_f6bcac0e31d77dd6eb2f20a378daa676
#
_entry.id   f6bcac0e31d77dd6eb2f20a378daa676
#
_cell.length_a   1.000
_cell.length_b   1.000
_cell.length_c   1.000
_cell.angle_alpha   90.00
_cell.angle_beta   90.00
_cell.angle_gamma   90.00
#
_symmetry.space_group_name_H-M   'P 1'
#
loop_
_entity.id
_entity.type
_entity.pdbx_description
1 polymer ?
#
loop_
_entity_poly.entity_id
_entity_poly.type
_entity_poly.pdbx_seq_one_letter_code
_entity_poly.pdbx_strand_id
1 'polypeptide(L)' 'MITEREVLMDQVLDQIKRDVDCGDFTAIYEMLMELPNETLLAYLPEPEELL' A
#
# COMPACT_ATOMS: atom_id res chain seq x y z
N MET A 1 -17.49 -2.33 -14.96
CA MET A 1 -17.52 -3.72 -14.46
C MET A 1 -16.33 -3.96 -13.55
N ILE A 2 -16.56 -4.51 -12.38
CA ILE A 2 -15.49 -4.76 -11.41
C ILE A 2 -14.81 -6.08 -11.73
N THR A 3 -13.47 -6.05 -11.82
CA THR A 3 -12.70 -7.26 -12.07
C THR A 3 -12.37 -7.95 -10.75
N GLU A 4 -11.98 -9.21 -10.86
CA GLU A 4 -11.55 -9.96 -9.70
C GLU A 4 -10.38 -9.29 -9.01
N ARG A 5 -9.46 -8.72 -9.80
CA ARG A 5 -8.32 -8.02 -9.24
C ARG A 5 -8.76 -6.80 -8.43
N GLU A 6 -9.75 -6.07 -8.91
CA GLU A 6 -10.24 -4.91 -8.18
C GLU A 6 -10.87 -5.30 -6.85
N VAL A 7 -11.59 -6.41 -6.84
CA VAL A 7 -12.17 -6.91 -5.59
C VAL A 7 -11.07 -7.25 -4.60
N LEU A 8 -10.02 -7.91 -5.07
CA LEU A 8 -8.89 -8.24 -4.21
C LEU A 8 -8.20 -6.99 -3.68
N MET A 9 -8.03 -5.99 -4.53
CA MET A 9 -7.41 -4.75 -4.11
C MET A 9 -8.21 -4.06 -3.02
N ASP A 10 -9.54 -4.07 -3.15
CA ASP A 10 -10.39 -3.49 -2.14
C ASP A 10 -10.28 -4.23 -0.81
N GLN A 11 -10.21 -5.55 -0.88
CA GLN A 11 -10.06 -6.36 0.31
C GLN A 11 -8.72 -6.09 1.00
N VAL A 12 -7.67 -5.93 0.20
CA VAL A 12 -6.36 -5.61 0.74
C VAL A 12 -6.37 -4.25 1.42
N LEU A 13 -7.01 -3.27 0.80
CA LEU A 13 -7.10 -1.94 1.38
C LEU A 13 -7.84 -1.97 2.72
N ASP A 14 -8.91 -2.74 2.80
CA ASP A 14 -9.65 -2.88 4.05
C ASP A 14 -8.76 -3.48 5.14
N GLN A 15 -7.98 -4.48 4.77
CA GLN A 15 -7.09 -5.12 5.74
C GLN A 15 -5.99 -4.16 6.19
N ILE A 16 -5.47 -3.37 5.26
CA ILE A 16 -4.46 -2.37 5.60
C ILE A 16 -5.01 -1.37 6.61
N LYS A 17 -6.25 -0.93 6.41
CA LYS A 17 -6.86 0.02 7.34
C LYS A 17 -6.95 -0.57 8.75
N ARG A 18 -7.33 -1.85 8.84
CA ARG A 18 -7.43 -2.52 10.13
C ARG A 18 -6.06 -2.67 10.79
N ASP A 19 -5.07 -3.02 10.00
CA ASP A 19 -3.71 -3.18 10.52
C ASP A 19 -3.17 -1.86 11.04
N VAL A 20 -3.43 -0.78 10.34
CA VAL A 20 -3.01 0.55 10.76
C VAL A 20 -3.70 0.95 12.05
N ASP A 21 -5.00 0.66 12.15
CA ASP A 21 -5.75 0.97 13.35
C ASP A 21 -5.21 0.23 14.56
N CYS A 22 -4.73 -0.99 14.35
CA CYS A 22 -4.15 -1.81 15.41
C CYS A 22 -2.69 -1.49 15.67
N GLY A 23 -2.08 -0.69 14.79
CA GLY A 23 -0.66 -0.39 14.91
C GLY A 23 0.24 -1.53 14.49
N ASP A 24 -0.30 -2.50 13.76
CA ASP A 24 0.45 -3.67 13.30
C ASP A 24 0.82 -3.47 11.83
N PHE A 25 2.09 -3.16 11.60
CA PHE A 25 2.58 -2.90 10.24
C PHE A 25 3.36 -4.06 9.65
N THR A 26 3.38 -5.20 10.33
CA THR A 26 4.20 -6.33 9.89
C THR A 26 3.81 -6.84 8.52
N ALA A 27 2.52 -7.13 8.32
CA ALA A 27 2.05 -7.65 7.06
C ALA A 27 2.18 -6.61 5.95
N ILE A 28 1.93 -5.34 6.29
CA ILE A 28 2.06 -4.26 5.32
C ILE A 28 3.51 -4.14 4.87
N TYR A 29 4.43 -4.20 5.82
CA TYR A 29 5.85 -4.09 5.51
C TYR A 29 6.30 -5.23 4.60
N GLU A 30 5.86 -6.44 4.89
CA GLU A 30 6.21 -7.59 4.07
C GLU A 30 5.68 -7.45 2.65
N MET A 31 4.47 -6.93 2.51
CA MET A 31 3.91 -6.68 1.19
C MET A 31 4.72 -5.64 0.43
N LEU A 32 5.15 -4.59 1.11
CA LEU A 32 5.95 -3.55 0.50
C LEU A 32 7.29 -4.07 0.03
N MET A 33 7.85 -5.05 0.71
CA MET A 33 9.12 -5.64 0.32
C MET A 33 9.07 -6.32 -1.04
N GLU A 34 7.87 -6.72 -1.47
CA GLU A 34 7.69 -7.38 -2.76
C GLU A 34 7.54 -6.39 -3.91
N LEU A 35 7.43 -5.11 -3.61
CA LEU A 35 7.22 -4.11 -4.64
C LEU A 35 8.54 -3.50 -5.09
N PRO A 36 8.65 -3.15 -6.38
CA PRO A 36 9.85 -2.48 -6.87
C PRO A 36 9.92 -1.05 -6.36
N ASN A 37 11.14 -0.50 -6.32
CA ASN A 37 11.34 0.86 -5.83
C ASN A 37 10.49 1.88 -6.58
N GLU A 38 10.34 1.68 -7.87
CA GLU A 38 9.57 2.61 -8.69
C GLU A 38 8.13 2.71 -8.22
N THR A 39 7.55 1.57 -7.86
CA THR A 39 6.18 1.55 -7.36
C THR A 39 6.07 2.27 -6.03
N LEU A 40 7.05 2.07 -5.15
CA LEU A 40 7.06 2.73 -3.85
C LEU A 40 7.19 4.23 -4.00
N LEU A 41 8.07 4.66 -4.89
CA LEU A 41 8.27 6.09 -5.13
C LEU A 41 7.02 6.74 -5.72
N ALA A 42 6.33 6.02 -6.60
CA ALA A 42 5.13 6.54 -7.23
C ALA A 42 4.01 6.76 -6.22
N TYR A 43 4.01 6.02 -5.13
CA TYR A 43 2.99 6.16 -4.10
C TYR A 43 3.21 7.39 -3.23
N LEU A 44 4.45 7.82 -3.08
CA LEU A 44 4.78 8.93 -2.21
C LEU A 44 4.45 10.27 -2.89
N PRO A 45 4.07 11.27 -2.10
CA PRO A 45 3.89 12.60 -2.67
C PRO A 45 5.25 13.18 -3.09
N GLU A 46 5.23 14.14 -3.98
CA GLU A 46 6.47 14.76 -4.43
C GLU A 46 7.17 15.43 -3.26
N PRO A 47 8.47 15.19 -3.10
CA PRO A 47 9.23 15.79 -2.00
C PRO A 47 9.53 17.26 -2.29
N GLU A 48 8.78 18.15 -1.68
CA GLU A 48 8.94 19.58 -1.91
C GLU A 48 10.24 20.12 -1.39
N GLU A 49 10.76 19.49 -0.37
CA GLU A 49 12.02 19.96 0.24
C GLU A 49 13.23 19.70 -0.63
N LEU A 50 13.06 19.01 -1.73
CA LEU A 50 14.18 18.76 -2.65
C LEU A 50 14.40 19.88 -3.64
N LEU A 51 13.62 20.90 -3.55
CA LEU A 51 13.75 22.04 -4.45
C LEU A 51 14.98 22.86 -4.17
#